data_00628d924c04d51e91edf16f82317924
#
_entry.id   00628d924c04d51e91edf16f82317924
#
_cell.length_a   1.000
_cell.length_b   1.000
_cell.length_c   1.000
_cell.angle_alpha   90.00
_cell.angle_beta   90.00
_cell.angle_gamma   90.00
#
_symmetry.space_group_name_H-M   'P 1'
#
loop_
_entity.id
_entity.type
_entity.pdbx_description
1 polymer ?
#
loop_
_entity_poly.entity_id
_entity_poly.type
_entity_poly.pdbx_seq_one_letter_code
_entity_poly.pdbx_strand_id
1 'polypeptide(L)'
;MTDQTGGCLCGAVRYRVTGPLRPVVACHCSQCRRTSGHVAAFTACAAGDLLLESDRGLRWYRSSPEAERGFCGECGSNLFWRQVAARSIRISIGAGTLDGAAGLALVAHAFTADKGGYYAITDDVPHWPQSPSQVPAG
;
A
#
# COMPACT_ATOMS: atom_id res chain seq x y z
N MET A 1 7.02 16.15 13.78
CA MET A 1 6.91 15.37 12.52
C MET A 1 5.81 15.97 11.66
N THR A 2 6.08 16.17 10.39
CA THR A 2 5.10 16.73 9.47
C THR A 2 4.11 15.66 9.03
N ASP A 3 2.82 15.97 9.08
CA ASP A 3 1.79 15.06 8.59
C ASP A 3 1.96 14.83 7.09
N GLN A 4 1.66 13.62 6.65
CA GLN A 4 1.63 13.26 5.23
C GLN A 4 0.18 13.25 4.75
N THR A 5 -0.04 13.75 3.55
CA THR A 5 -1.36 13.72 2.92
C THR A 5 -1.31 12.97 1.61
N GLY A 6 -2.45 12.50 1.17
CA GLY A 6 -2.56 11.79 -0.10
C GLY A 6 -4.01 11.57 -0.50
N GLY A 7 -4.19 10.84 -1.58
CA GLY A 7 -5.52 10.54 -2.06
C GLY A 7 -5.54 9.89 -3.43
N CYS A 8 -6.75 9.72 -3.96
CA CYS A 8 -6.97 9.17 -5.28
C CYS A 8 -6.79 10.23 -6.38
N LEU A 9 -6.82 9.79 -7.62
CA LEU A 9 -6.62 10.66 -8.77
C LEU A 9 -7.68 11.77 -8.85
N CYS A 10 -8.95 11.43 -8.60
CA CYS A 10 -10.06 12.41 -8.76
C CYS A 10 -10.33 13.25 -7.50
N GLY A 11 -9.72 12.91 -6.37
CA GLY A 11 -9.92 13.64 -5.12
C GLY A 11 -11.11 13.19 -4.29
N ALA A 12 -11.89 12.19 -4.75
CA ALA A 12 -13.02 11.68 -3.99
C ALA A 12 -12.60 10.95 -2.71
N VAL A 13 -11.32 10.55 -2.64
CA VAL A 13 -10.70 10.02 -1.42
C VAL A 13 -9.49 10.88 -1.10
N ARG A 14 -9.49 11.47 0.10
CA ARG A 14 -8.35 12.22 0.62
C ARG A 14 -8.08 11.78 2.03
N TYR A 15 -6.81 11.67 2.37
CA TYR A 15 -6.41 11.21 3.71
C TYR A 15 -5.22 11.99 4.24
N ARG A 16 -5.05 11.92 5.55
CA ARG A 16 -3.91 12.46 6.29
C ARG A 16 -3.37 11.38 7.21
N VAL A 17 -2.06 11.24 7.26
CA VAL A 17 -1.36 10.33 8.19
C VAL A 17 -0.65 11.18 9.24
N THR A 18 -0.98 10.95 10.50
CA THR A 18 -0.48 11.77 11.61
C THR A 18 0.69 11.12 12.34
N GLY A 19 1.03 9.89 12.01
CA GLY A 19 2.11 9.15 12.64
C GLY A 19 3.15 8.65 11.65
N PRO A 20 4.10 7.82 12.11
CA PRO A 20 5.18 7.35 11.25
C PRO A 20 4.68 6.39 10.18
N LEU A 21 5.34 6.45 9.02
CA LEU A 21 5.11 5.55 7.89
C LEU A 21 6.25 4.54 7.79
N ARG A 22 5.88 3.29 7.53
CA ARG A 22 6.86 2.21 7.28
C ARG A 22 7.58 2.47 5.95
N PRO A 23 8.86 2.09 5.80
CA PRO A 23 9.51 2.09 4.49
C PRO A 23 8.71 1.30 3.46
N VAL A 24 8.87 1.64 2.19
CA VAL A 24 8.06 1.08 1.11
C VAL A 24 8.51 -0.34 0.78
N VAL A 25 7.54 -1.23 0.60
CA VAL A 25 7.75 -2.60 0.14
C VAL A 25 6.96 -2.80 -1.14
N ALA A 26 7.62 -3.33 -2.17
CA ALA A 26 6.98 -3.66 -3.43
C ALA A 26 6.47 -5.11 -3.37
N CYS A 27 5.17 -5.30 -3.49
CA CYS A 27 4.54 -6.61 -3.45
C CYS A 27 4.21 -7.10 -4.85
N HIS A 28 4.76 -8.27 -5.20
CA HIS A 28 4.60 -8.89 -6.52
C HIS A 28 3.61 -10.06 -6.52
N CYS A 29 2.86 -10.26 -5.43
CA CYS A 29 1.91 -11.37 -5.35
C CYS A 29 0.85 -11.26 -6.46
N SER A 30 0.20 -12.39 -6.76
CA SER A 30 -0.77 -12.43 -7.86
C SER A 30 -1.90 -11.42 -7.70
N GLN A 31 -2.36 -11.17 -6.47
CA GLN A 31 -3.41 -10.18 -6.20
C GLN A 31 -2.91 -8.75 -6.41
N CYS A 32 -1.73 -8.43 -5.87
CA CYS A 32 -1.14 -7.11 -6.06
C CYS A 32 -0.83 -6.84 -7.54
N ARG A 33 -0.33 -7.85 -8.25
CA ARG A 33 -0.04 -7.75 -9.68
C ARG A 33 -1.32 -7.46 -10.47
N ARG A 34 -2.41 -8.16 -10.17
CA ARG A 34 -3.68 -7.97 -10.90
C ARG A 34 -4.38 -6.68 -10.53
N THR A 35 -4.40 -6.31 -9.27
CA THR A 35 -5.09 -5.09 -8.83
C THR A 35 -4.36 -3.82 -9.24
N SER A 36 -3.05 -3.88 -9.42
CA SER A 36 -2.21 -2.71 -9.77
C SER A 36 -1.76 -2.71 -11.22
N GLY A 37 -1.90 -3.83 -11.93
CA GLY A 37 -1.46 -3.96 -13.31
C GLY A 37 0.05 -4.16 -13.47
N HIS A 38 0.82 -4.17 -12.41
CA HIS A 38 2.27 -4.37 -12.40
C HIS A 38 2.71 -4.83 -11.00
N VAL A 39 3.26 -3.94 -10.21
CA VAL A 39 3.65 -4.19 -8.82
C VAL A 39 2.90 -3.20 -7.93
N ALA A 40 2.57 -3.63 -6.71
CA ALA A 40 1.97 -2.74 -5.73
C ALA A 40 3.01 -2.35 -4.69
N ALA A 41 3.34 -1.07 -4.62
CA ALA A 41 4.27 -0.53 -3.65
C ALA A 41 3.50 0.07 -2.48
N PHE A 42 3.72 -0.45 -1.28
CA PHE A 42 2.99 -0.03 -0.09
C PHE A 42 3.91 0.52 0.99
N THR A 43 3.48 1.60 1.62
CA THR A 43 3.88 1.95 2.97
C THR A 43 2.77 1.49 3.93
N ALA A 44 2.93 1.75 5.22
CA ALA A 44 1.91 1.39 6.20
C ALA A 44 2.01 2.30 7.43
N CYS A 45 0.91 2.40 8.15
CA CYS A 45 0.86 3.13 9.41
C CYS A 45 -0.09 2.41 10.38
N ALA A 46 -0.11 2.87 11.63
CA ALA A 46 -1.15 2.48 12.57
C ALA A 46 -2.51 2.93 12.04
N ALA A 47 -3.52 2.09 12.16
CA ALA A 47 -4.85 2.42 11.63
C ALA A 47 -5.41 3.70 12.23
N GLY A 48 -5.13 3.97 13.52
CA GLY A 48 -5.56 5.18 14.19
C GLY A 48 -4.87 6.45 13.72
N ASP A 49 -3.77 6.34 12.98
CA ASP A 49 -3.04 7.48 12.44
C ASP A 49 -3.54 7.90 11.06
N LEU A 50 -4.41 7.11 10.44
CA LEU A 50 -4.99 7.45 9.15
C LEU A 50 -6.32 8.14 9.35
N LEU A 51 -6.41 9.39 8.90
CA LEU A 51 -7.63 10.19 8.97
C LEU A 51 -8.16 10.39 7.55
N LEU A 52 -9.37 9.93 7.29
CA LEU A 52 -10.03 10.13 6.00
C LEU A 52 -10.68 11.51 6.00
N GLU A 53 -10.11 12.43 5.25
CA GLU A 53 -10.64 13.78 5.09
C GLU A 53 -11.78 13.83 4.08
N SER A 54 -11.76 12.92 3.11
CA SER A 54 -12.88 12.65 2.21
C SER A 54 -12.87 11.16 1.88
N ASP A 55 -14.00 10.51 2.10
CA ASP A 55 -14.18 9.08 1.81
C ASP A 55 -15.31 8.84 0.81
N ARG A 56 -15.75 9.87 0.12
CA ARG A 56 -16.89 9.80 -0.80
C ARG A 56 -16.74 8.70 -1.84
N GLY A 57 -15.53 8.50 -2.37
CA GLY A 57 -15.26 7.49 -3.37
C GLY A 57 -14.79 6.16 -2.82
N LEU A 58 -14.52 6.06 -1.52
CA LEU A 58 -13.87 4.86 -0.97
C LEU A 58 -14.79 3.64 -1.02
N ARG A 59 -14.27 2.56 -1.59
CA ARG A 59 -14.90 1.24 -1.64
C ARG A 59 -13.91 0.21 -1.15
N TRP A 60 -14.43 -0.86 -0.53
CA TRP A 60 -13.62 -1.96 -0.04
C TRP A 60 -14.02 -3.24 -0.77
N TYR A 61 -13.02 -3.94 -1.28
CA TYR A 61 -13.18 -5.24 -1.92
C TYR A 61 -12.52 -6.31 -1.07
N ARG A 62 -13.27 -7.35 -0.71
CA ARG A 62 -12.74 -8.50 0.01
C ARG A 62 -11.95 -9.36 -0.97
N SER A 63 -10.63 -9.21 -1.01
CA SER A 63 -9.78 -9.89 -1.98
C SER A 63 -9.41 -11.30 -1.57
N SER A 64 -9.57 -11.63 -0.29
CA SER A 64 -9.37 -12.97 0.27
C SER A 64 -10.14 -13.07 1.58
N PRO A 65 -10.25 -14.27 2.20
CA PRO A 65 -10.85 -14.37 3.52
C PRO A 65 -10.17 -13.51 4.58
N GLU A 66 -8.87 -13.24 4.42
CA GLU A 66 -8.06 -12.53 5.42
C GLU A 66 -7.88 -11.04 5.12
N ALA A 67 -8.10 -10.61 3.88
CA ALA A 67 -7.70 -9.26 3.45
C ALA A 67 -8.77 -8.54 2.65
N GLU A 68 -8.72 -7.21 2.74
CA GLU A 68 -9.54 -6.35 1.91
C GLU A 68 -8.72 -5.18 1.38
N ARG A 69 -9.14 -4.67 0.21
CA ARG A 69 -8.46 -3.61 -0.51
C ARG A 69 -9.36 -2.41 -0.68
N GLY A 70 -8.84 -1.23 -0.34
CA GLY A 70 -9.55 0.02 -0.50
C GLY A 70 -9.17 0.69 -1.81
N PHE A 71 -10.16 1.16 -2.54
CA PHE A 71 -9.97 1.84 -3.83
C PHE A 71 -11.03 2.91 -4.02
N CYS A 72 -10.77 3.82 -4.95
CA CYS A 72 -11.77 4.82 -5.29
C CYS A 72 -12.73 4.25 -6.34
N GLY A 73 -14.01 4.18 -6.02
CA GLY A 73 -15.04 3.72 -6.95
C GLY A 73 -15.35 4.71 -8.06
N GLU A 74 -14.88 5.95 -7.96
CA GLU A 74 -15.10 6.98 -8.99
C GLU A 74 -13.96 7.03 -10.02
N CYS A 75 -12.70 6.91 -9.60
CA CYS A 75 -11.57 6.99 -10.52
C CYS A 75 -10.74 5.71 -10.62
N GLY A 76 -10.99 4.72 -9.76
CA GLY A 76 -10.30 3.43 -9.80
C GLY A 76 -8.94 3.37 -9.12
N SER A 77 -8.48 4.44 -8.47
CA SER A 77 -7.19 4.43 -7.79
C SER A 77 -7.12 3.37 -6.71
N ASN A 78 -6.06 2.56 -6.69
CA ASN A 78 -5.77 1.64 -5.59
C ASN A 78 -5.17 2.43 -4.44
N LEU A 79 -5.73 2.30 -3.24
CA LEU A 79 -5.35 3.14 -2.11
C LEU A 79 -4.81 2.35 -0.93
N PHE A 80 -5.57 1.34 -0.46
CA PHE A 80 -5.31 0.71 0.82
C PHE A 80 -5.36 -0.81 0.74
N TRP A 81 -4.64 -1.43 1.66
CA TRP A 81 -4.75 -2.86 1.93
C TRP A 81 -4.72 -3.05 3.45
N ARG A 82 -5.55 -3.96 3.96
CA ARG A 82 -5.52 -4.30 5.38
C ARG A 82 -5.97 -5.74 5.62
N GLN A 83 -5.48 -6.33 6.71
CA GLN A 83 -6.01 -7.58 7.19
C GLN A 83 -7.35 -7.32 7.90
N VAL A 84 -8.35 -8.13 7.62
CA VAL A 84 -9.68 -7.99 8.22
C VAL A 84 -9.59 -8.12 9.75
N ALA A 85 -8.83 -9.11 10.23
CA ALA A 85 -8.67 -9.35 11.66
C ALA A 85 -7.89 -8.22 12.37
N ALA A 86 -7.09 -7.44 11.65
CA ALA A 86 -6.26 -6.38 12.21
C ALA A 86 -6.63 -5.00 11.68
N ARG A 87 -7.87 -4.83 11.19
CA ARG A 87 -8.28 -3.57 10.55
C ARG A 87 -8.24 -2.36 11.49
N SER A 88 -8.34 -2.57 12.79
CA SER A 88 -8.24 -1.50 13.78
C SER A 88 -6.81 -1.24 14.23
N ILE A 89 -5.84 -2.03 13.78
CA ILE A 89 -4.46 -1.96 14.23
C ILE A 89 -3.56 -1.31 13.17
N ARG A 90 -3.64 -1.76 11.92
CA ARG A 90 -2.69 -1.35 10.90
C ARG A 90 -3.33 -1.31 9.52
N ILE A 91 -2.86 -0.37 8.69
CA ILE A 91 -3.32 -0.23 7.31
C ILE A 91 -2.12 0.05 6.41
N SER A 92 -2.10 -0.61 5.25
CA SER A 92 -1.12 -0.35 4.20
C SER A 92 -1.69 0.67 3.22
N ILE A 93 -0.83 1.53 2.70
CA ILE A 93 -1.19 2.65 1.83
C ILE A 93 -0.35 2.54 0.57
N GLY A 94 -0.97 2.62 -0.59
CA GLY A 94 -0.24 2.69 -1.85
C GLY A 94 0.70 3.90 -1.84
N ALA A 95 2.00 3.65 -1.92
CA ALA A 95 3.01 4.69 -1.73
C ALA A 95 2.87 5.83 -2.75
N GLY A 96 2.46 5.50 -3.98
CA GLY A 96 2.26 6.49 -5.03
C GLY A 96 1.04 7.39 -4.83
N THR A 97 0.15 7.08 -3.87
CA THR A 97 -1.00 7.92 -3.57
C THR A 97 -0.69 9.04 -2.58
N LEU A 98 0.50 9.03 -1.97
CA LEU A 98 0.97 10.15 -1.16
C LEU A 98 1.26 11.35 -2.04
N ASP A 99 0.93 12.54 -1.55
CA ASP A 99 1.20 13.79 -2.27
C ASP A 99 2.70 14.06 -2.38
N GLY A 100 3.45 13.69 -1.33
CA GLY A 100 4.90 13.77 -1.34
C GLY A 100 5.44 12.69 -0.41
N ALA A 101 6.33 11.83 -0.93
CA ALA A 101 6.85 10.69 -0.18
C ALA A 101 8.23 10.97 0.39
N ALA A 102 8.47 12.19 0.83
CA ALA A 102 9.78 12.59 1.36
C ALA A 102 10.18 11.72 2.55
N GLY A 103 11.39 11.21 2.51
CA GLY A 103 11.95 10.36 3.56
C GLY A 103 11.58 8.88 3.42
N LEU A 104 10.71 8.49 2.50
CA LEU A 104 10.42 7.09 2.25
C LEU A 104 11.34 6.52 1.19
N ALA A 105 11.73 5.26 1.36
CA ALA A 105 12.54 4.53 0.40
C ALA A 105 11.96 3.13 0.20
N LEU A 106 12.13 2.60 -1.00
CA LEU A 106 11.83 1.20 -1.29
C LEU A 106 12.94 0.33 -0.69
N VAL A 107 12.58 -0.56 0.24
CA VAL A 107 13.56 -1.33 1.02
C VAL A 107 13.47 -2.83 0.79
N ALA A 108 12.43 -3.33 0.13
CA ALA A 108 12.28 -4.76 -0.09
C ALA A 108 11.28 -5.06 -1.19
N HIS A 109 11.42 -6.24 -1.80
CA HIS A 109 10.43 -6.84 -2.69
C HIS A 109 9.87 -8.10 -2.04
N ALA A 110 8.55 -8.20 -1.99
CA ALA A 110 7.84 -9.35 -1.42
C ALA A 110 7.17 -10.15 -2.54
N PHE A 111 7.05 -11.46 -2.35
CA PHE A 111 6.36 -12.37 -3.25
C PHE A 111 6.93 -12.32 -4.68
N THR A 112 8.25 -12.26 -4.78
CA THR A 112 8.92 -12.17 -6.09
C THR A 112 8.73 -13.42 -6.93
N ALA A 113 8.40 -14.57 -6.31
CA ALA A 113 8.09 -15.80 -7.03
C ALA A 113 6.86 -15.64 -7.95
N ASP A 114 5.98 -14.69 -7.65
CA ASP A 114 4.73 -14.47 -8.40
C ASP A 114 4.80 -13.27 -9.33
N LYS A 115 5.97 -12.62 -9.47
CA LYS A 115 6.09 -11.43 -10.29
C LYS A 115 5.79 -11.72 -11.76
N GLY A 116 5.40 -10.67 -12.51
CA GLY A 116 5.26 -10.79 -13.95
C GLY A 116 6.58 -11.19 -14.63
N GLY A 117 6.49 -12.05 -15.64
CA GLY A 117 7.66 -12.59 -16.32
C GLY A 117 8.29 -11.64 -17.35
N TYR A 118 7.75 -10.43 -17.51
CA TYR A 118 8.14 -9.52 -18.59
C TYR A 118 9.25 -8.55 -18.17
N TYR A 119 9.74 -8.63 -16.94
CA TYR A 119 10.79 -7.73 -16.44
C TYR A 119 11.63 -8.41 -15.36
N ALA A 120 12.81 -7.83 -15.11
CA ALA A 120 13.71 -8.26 -14.04
C ALA A 120 13.78 -7.19 -12.95
N ILE A 121 13.94 -7.62 -11.69
CA ILE A 121 14.21 -6.72 -10.59
C ILE A 121 15.72 -6.53 -10.53
N THR A 122 16.17 -5.29 -10.67
CA THR A 122 17.61 -4.98 -10.84
C THR A 122 18.22 -4.17 -9.71
N ASP A 123 17.44 -3.82 -8.70
CA ASP A 123 17.96 -3.10 -7.53
C ASP A 123 18.61 -4.06 -6.52
N ASP A 124 19.27 -3.48 -5.51
CA ASP A 124 20.05 -4.22 -4.51
C ASP A 124 19.30 -4.49 -3.22
N VAL A 125 18.02 -4.08 -3.11
CA VAL A 125 17.28 -4.33 -1.87
C VAL A 125 16.89 -5.80 -1.76
N PRO A 126 16.63 -6.33 -0.55
CA PRO A 126 16.25 -7.72 -0.37
C PRO A 126 15.04 -8.13 -1.20
N HIS A 127 15.14 -9.31 -1.79
CA HIS A 127 14.06 -9.92 -2.59
C HIS A 127 13.59 -11.19 -1.87
N TRP A 128 12.30 -11.23 -1.52
CA TRP A 128 11.71 -12.34 -0.78
C TRP A 128 10.77 -13.09 -1.72
N PRO A 129 11.00 -14.42 -1.95
CA PRO A 129 10.10 -15.20 -2.83
C PRO A 129 8.66 -15.22 -2.32
N GLN A 130 8.48 -15.20 -1.00
CA GLN A 130 7.18 -15.11 -0.35
C GLN A 130 7.13 -13.88 0.55
N SER A 131 6.54 -14.01 1.73
CA SER A 131 6.42 -12.90 2.66
C SER A 131 7.79 -12.48 3.20
N PRO A 132 8.08 -11.19 3.29
CA PRO A 132 9.34 -10.73 3.86
C PRO A 132 9.36 -10.99 5.37
N SER A 133 10.53 -11.46 5.86
CA SER A 133 10.69 -11.79 7.27
C SER A 133 11.32 -10.67 8.08
N GLN A 134 11.91 -9.66 7.44
CA GLN A 134 12.66 -8.61 8.12
C GLN A 134 12.44 -7.25 7.47
N VAL A 135 11.19 -6.78 7.44
CA VAL A 135 10.89 -5.42 7.00
C VAL A 135 10.67 -4.57 8.23
N PRO A 136 11.38 -3.43 8.38
CA PRO A 136 11.15 -2.53 9.51
C PRO A 136 9.72 -2.06 9.57
N ALA A 137 9.14 -2.07 10.77
CA ALA A 137 7.84 -1.44 11.02
C ALA A 137 8.06 0.06 11.10
N GLY A 138 7.57 0.83 10.19
CA GLY A 138 7.79 2.26 10.05
C GLY A 138 7.65 3.16 11.24
#